data_68a3bc9152d802ce3e1d949f090464dd
#
_entry.id   68a3bc9152d802ce3e1d949f090464dd
#
_cell.length_a   1.000
_cell.length_b   1.000
_cell.length_c   1.000
_cell.angle_alpha   90.00
_cell.angle_beta   90.00
_cell.angle_gamma   90.00
#
_symmetry.space_group_name_H-M   'P 1'
#
loop_
_entity.id
_entity.type
_entity.pdbx_description
1 polymer ?
#
loop_
_entity_poly.entity_id
_entity_poly.type
_entity_poly.pdbx_seq_one_letter_code
_entity_poly.pdbx_strand_id
1 'polypeptide(L)'
;LYACNERIMSDRDELIVGVLNLAKASDAVLLAGNLIDNAKAQAEADVEVKAAAAEADFRRINGLGPKDRIPPKLRGAYNAIAKKDELKRQATRLTRDVLDRALNSVASIYRDVAVLQNNAEDAVGLINLENRSSIAELSVRLDRAAAVRRLEDIATARRRLNGNGNPTLVFEALFCALIP
;
A
#
# COMPACT_ATOMS: atom_id res chain seq x y z
N LEU A 1 -5.43 -7.25 -15.80
CA LEU A 1 -6.15 -7.45 -14.52
C LEU A 1 -5.49 -8.54 -13.67
N TYR A 2 -5.20 -9.75 -14.23
CA TYR A 2 -4.58 -10.85 -13.48
C TYR A 2 -3.18 -10.51 -12.96
N ALA A 3 -2.28 -10.00 -13.80
CA ALA A 3 -0.91 -9.62 -13.41
C ALA A 3 -0.87 -8.51 -12.33
N CYS A 4 -1.84 -7.59 -12.33
CA CYS A 4 -1.97 -6.56 -11.30
C CYS A 4 -2.39 -7.17 -9.96
N ASN A 5 -3.29 -8.15 -9.97
CA ASN A 5 -3.71 -8.85 -8.75
C ASN A 5 -2.60 -9.72 -8.15
N GLU A 6 -1.83 -10.43 -8.97
CA GLU A 6 -0.68 -11.23 -8.51
C GLU A 6 0.37 -10.36 -7.83
N ARG A 7 0.70 -9.21 -8.40
CA ARG A 7 1.65 -8.27 -7.80
C ARG A 7 1.14 -7.72 -6.46
N ILE A 8 -0.12 -7.31 -6.39
CA ILE A 8 -0.71 -6.81 -5.14
C ILE A 8 -0.70 -7.89 -4.04
N MET A 9 -0.94 -9.15 -4.40
CA MET A 9 -0.86 -10.27 -3.46
C MET A 9 0.57 -10.51 -3.00
N SER A 10 1.55 -10.50 -3.92
CA SER A 10 2.97 -10.65 -3.58
C SER A 10 3.46 -9.53 -2.66
N ASP A 11 3.17 -8.27 -2.99
CA ASP A 11 3.55 -7.10 -2.17
C ASP A 11 2.93 -7.17 -0.75
N ARG A 12 1.68 -7.66 -0.66
CA ARG A 12 1.00 -7.89 0.62
C ARG A 12 1.70 -8.97 1.45
N ASP A 13 2.03 -10.09 0.83
CA ASP A 13 2.65 -11.22 1.52
C ASP A 13 4.06 -10.88 1.99
N GLU A 14 4.85 -10.18 1.16
CA GLU A 14 6.16 -9.66 1.56
C GLU A 14 6.07 -8.71 2.76
N LEU A 15 5.08 -7.81 2.78
CA LEU A 15 4.85 -6.92 3.90
C LEU A 15 4.49 -7.69 5.17
N ILE A 16 3.58 -8.67 5.09
CA ILE A 16 3.17 -9.49 6.24
C ILE A 16 4.35 -10.24 6.81
N VAL A 17 5.12 -10.93 5.95
CA VAL A 17 6.33 -11.65 6.37
C VAL A 17 7.35 -10.68 6.97
N GLY A 18 7.54 -9.51 6.38
CA GLY A 18 8.44 -8.47 6.90
C GLY A 18 8.04 -8.01 8.30
N VAL A 19 6.74 -7.75 8.54
CA VAL A 19 6.23 -7.34 9.86
C VAL A 19 6.38 -8.45 10.91
N LEU A 20 6.09 -9.70 10.55
CA LEU A 20 6.21 -10.83 11.45
C LEU A 20 7.66 -11.13 11.86
N ASN A 21 8.63 -10.73 11.03
CA ASN A 21 10.06 -10.92 11.27
C ASN A 21 10.77 -9.68 11.89
N LEU A 22 10.04 -8.63 12.28
CA LEU A 22 10.63 -7.45 12.91
C LEU A 22 11.30 -7.83 14.24
N ALA A 23 12.59 -7.59 14.35
CA ALA A 23 13.38 -7.89 15.56
C ALA A 23 14.12 -6.67 16.11
N LYS A 24 14.51 -5.71 15.27
CA LYS A 24 15.30 -4.53 15.63
C LYS A 24 14.93 -3.31 14.77
N ALA A 25 15.30 -2.13 15.24
CA ALA A 25 14.95 -0.86 14.57
C ALA A 25 15.46 -0.77 13.12
N SER A 26 16.61 -1.38 12.78
CA SER A 26 17.11 -1.41 11.41
C SER A 26 16.17 -2.17 10.44
N ASP A 27 15.50 -3.21 10.93
CA ASP A 27 14.55 -3.98 10.13
C ASP A 27 13.31 -3.14 9.85
N ALA A 28 12.85 -2.39 10.85
CA ALA A 28 11.73 -1.47 10.73
C ALA A 28 12.00 -0.35 9.70
N VAL A 29 13.18 0.27 9.75
CA VAL A 29 13.58 1.32 8.80
C VAL A 29 13.68 0.77 7.38
N LEU A 30 14.30 -0.40 7.21
CA LEU A 30 14.43 -1.04 5.90
C LEU A 30 13.07 -1.41 5.31
N LEU A 31 12.21 -2.02 6.12
CA LEU A 31 10.86 -2.41 5.70
C LEU A 31 10.01 -1.18 5.30
N ALA A 32 10.10 -0.09 6.06
CA ALA A 32 9.42 1.16 5.75
C ALA A 32 9.92 1.78 4.43
N GLY A 33 11.24 1.82 4.22
CA GLY A 33 11.85 2.30 2.98
C GLY A 33 11.36 1.53 1.77
N ASN A 34 11.47 0.20 1.81
CA ASN A 34 11.02 -0.68 0.73
C ASN A 34 9.52 -0.51 0.42
N LEU A 35 8.68 -0.45 1.46
CA LEU A 35 7.24 -0.21 1.28
C LEU A 35 6.94 1.11 0.56
N ILE A 36 7.60 2.19 0.98
CA ILE A 36 7.39 3.52 0.40
C ILE A 36 7.87 3.57 -1.05
N ASP A 37 9.02 3.00 -1.36
CA ASP A 37 9.58 3.01 -2.71
C ASP A 37 8.75 2.14 -3.66
N ASN A 38 8.31 0.96 -3.22
CA ASN A 38 7.40 0.10 -3.98
C ASN A 38 6.05 0.80 -4.23
N ALA A 39 5.48 1.47 -3.21
CA ALA A 39 4.22 2.20 -3.35
C ALA A 39 4.32 3.35 -4.36
N LYS A 40 5.43 4.10 -4.38
CA LYS A 40 5.68 5.16 -5.36
C LYS A 40 5.84 4.59 -6.77
N ALA A 41 6.69 3.58 -6.92
CA ALA A 41 6.94 2.95 -8.22
C ALA A 41 5.66 2.36 -8.83
N GLN A 42 4.82 1.73 -8.01
CA GLN A 42 3.52 1.20 -8.45
C GLN A 42 2.59 2.33 -8.89
N ALA A 43 2.47 3.40 -8.10
CA ALA A 43 1.62 4.53 -8.41
C ALA A 43 2.04 5.26 -9.69
N GLU A 44 3.34 5.45 -9.90
CA GLU A 44 3.90 6.05 -11.11
C GLU A 44 3.61 5.20 -12.35
N ALA A 45 3.85 3.89 -12.27
CA ALA A 45 3.54 2.97 -13.37
C ALA A 45 2.06 2.96 -13.73
N ASP A 46 1.16 2.96 -12.73
CA ASP A 46 -0.28 2.99 -12.94
C ASP A 46 -0.74 4.31 -13.62
N VAL A 47 -0.12 5.43 -13.24
CA VAL A 47 -0.41 6.74 -13.85
C VAL A 47 0.08 6.78 -15.30
N GLU A 48 1.27 6.27 -15.59
CA GLU A 48 1.81 6.20 -16.95
C GLU A 48 0.92 5.35 -17.87
N VAL A 49 0.50 4.19 -17.41
CA VAL A 49 -0.41 3.31 -18.17
C VAL A 49 -1.73 4.01 -18.47
N LYS A 50 -2.33 4.69 -17.48
CA LYS A 50 -3.57 5.44 -17.66
C LYS A 50 -3.39 6.63 -18.60
N ALA A 51 -2.29 7.36 -18.48
CA ALA A 51 -1.99 8.49 -19.36
C ALA A 51 -1.79 8.04 -20.82
N ALA A 52 -1.06 6.94 -21.03
CA ALA A 52 -0.87 6.36 -22.36
C ALA A 52 -2.19 5.88 -22.98
N ALA A 53 -3.05 5.24 -22.19
CA ALA A 53 -4.38 4.81 -22.63
C ALA A 53 -5.26 6.01 -23.01
N ALA A 54 -5.26 7.06 -22.18
CA ALA A 54 -6.02 8.30 -22.45
C ALA A 54 -5.51 9.02 -23.71
N GLU A 55 -4.19 9.03 -23.94
CA GLU A 55 -3.61 9.56 -25.16
C GLU A 55 -4.04 8.75 -26.40
N ALA A 56 -3.97 7.41 -26.31
CA ALA A 56 -4.37 6.54 -27.40
C ALA A 56 -5.87 6.71 -27.74
N ASP A 57 -6.73 6.80 -26.73
CA ASP A 57 -8.16 7.06 -26.91
C ASP A 57 -8.41 8.45 -27.52
N PHE A 58 -7.70 9.49 -27.05
CA PHE A 58 -7.81 10.81 -27.63
C PHE A 58 -7.46 10.81 -29.11
N ARG A 59 -6.36 10.17 -29.50
CA ARG A 59 -5.94 10.04 -30.90
C ARG A 59 -6.98 9.29 -31.73
N ARG A 60 -7.46 8.15 -31.22
CA ARG A 60 -8.49 7.34 -31.90
C ARG A 60 -9.78 8.11 -32.13
N ILE A 61 -10.29 8.83 -31.12
CA ILE A 61 -11.54 9.61 -31.21
C ILE A 61 -11.42 10.73 -32.23
N ASN A 62 -10.24 11.34 -32.36
CA ASN A 62 -10.00 12.45 -33.29
C ASN A 62 -9.47 12.01 -34.66
N GLY A 63 -9.44 10.70 -34.97
CA GLY A 63 -8.98 10.17 -36.25
C GLY A 63 -7.48 10.38 -36.51
N LEU A 64 -6.68 10.45 -35.44
CA LEU A 64 -5.23 10.67 -35.52
C LEU A 64 -4.48 9.34 -35.36
N GLY A 65 -3.51 9.11 -36.23
CA GLY A 65 -2.57 8.00 -36.08
C GLY A 65 -1.60 8.20 -34.91
N PRO A 66 -0.87 7.12 -34.51
CA PRO A 66 0.05 7.16 -33.37
C PRO A 66 1.15 8.24 -33.45
N LYS A 67 1.58 8.57 -34.68
CA LYS A 67 2.65 9.53 -34.96
C LYS A 67 2.17 10.84 -35.58
N ASP A 68 0.86 11.02 -35.76
CA ASP A 68 0.32 12.23 -36.38
C ASP A 68 0.54 13.45 -35.50
N ARG A 69 0.81 14.59 -36.16
CA ARG A 69 0.95 15.85 -35.44
C ARG A 69 -0.42 16.32 -34.93
N ILE A 70 -0.46 16.71 -33.67
CA ILE A 70 -1.69 17.19 -33.03
C ILE A 70 -2.10 18.55 -33.69
N PRO A 71 -3.29 18.64 -34.27
CA PRO A 71 -3.81 19.87 -34.85
C PRO A 71 -3.89 21.00 -33.81
N PRO A 72 -3.66 22.27 -34.21
CA PRO A 72 -3.68 23.41 -33.29
C PRO A 72 -4.94 23.52 -32.45
N LYS A 73 -6.10 23.19 -33.03
CA LYS A 73 -7.41 23.20 -32.34
C LYS A 73 -7.53 22.15 -31.21
N LEU A 74 -6.76 21.07 -31.27
CA LEU A 74 -6.80 19.95 -30.31
C LEU A 74 -5.67 20.01 -29.27
N ARG A 75 -4.71 20.94 -29.44
CA ARG A 75 -3.54 21.01 -28.52
C ARG A 75 -3.92 21.28 -27.07
N GLY A 76 -4.92 22.12 -26.83
CA GLY A 76 -5.37 22.42 -25.47
C GLY A 76 -5.88 21.17 -24.74
N ALA A 77 -6.76 20.40 -25.41
CA ALA A 77 -7.30 19.16 -24.88
C ALA A 77 -6.22 18.07 -24.74
N TYR A 78 -5.32 17.95 -25.72
CA TYR A 78 -4.20 17.03 -25.66
C TYR A 78 -3.24 17.33 -24.49
N ASN A 79 -2.85 18.59 -24.32
CA ASN A 79 -1.97 18.99 -23.23
C ASN A 79 -2.60 18.79 -21.85
N ALA A 80 -3.94 18.78 -21.75
CA ALA A 80 -4.62 18.49 -20.49
C ALA A 80 -4.43 17.03 -20.06
N ILE A 81 -4.36 16.08 -21.02
CA ILE A 81 -4.11 14.65 -20.74
C ILE A 81 -2.70 14.44 -20.20
N ALA A 82 -1.70 15.11 -20.76
CA ALA A 82 -0.27 14.94 -20.45
C ALA A 82 0.25 15.97 -19.43
N LYS A 83 -0.62 16.68 -18.71
CA LYS A 83 -0.21 17.72 -17.77
C LYS A 83 0.56 17.11 -16.59
N LYS A 84 1.88 17.32 -16.56
CA LYS A 84 2.80 16.73 -15.57
C LYS A 84 2.35 16.94 -14.10
N ASP A 85 1.85 18.12 -13.78
CA ASP A 85 1.40 18.42 -12.41
C ASP A 85 0.19 17.59 -12.00
N GLU A 86 -0.72 17.32 -12.95
CA GLU A 86 -1.89 16.48 -12.68
C GLU A 86 -1.49 15.01 -12.53
N LEU A 87 -0.61 14.50 -13.40
CA LEU A 87 -0.06 13.16 -13.28
C LEU A 87 0.68 12.95 -11.95
N LYS A 88 1.46 13.96 -11.52
CA LYS A 88 2.13 13.93 -10.21
C LYS A 88 1.15 13.91 -9.03
N ARG A 89 0.06 14.68 -9.12
CA ARG A 89 -1.00 14.65 -8.09
C ARG A 89 -1.70 13.30 -8.05
N GLN A 90 -1.98 12.70 -9.22
CA GLN A 90 -2.58 11.38 -9.30
C GLN A 90 -1.65 10.31 -8.71
N ALA A 91 -0.35 10.33 -9.05
CA ALA A 91 0.63 9.42 -8.46
C ALA A 91 0.68 9.56 -6.93
N THR A 92 0.66 10.79 -6.41
CA THR A 92 0.64 11.03 -4.96
C THR A 92 -0.62 10.44 -4.29
N ARG A 93 -1.80 10.57 -4.92
CA ARG A 93 -3.05 9.97 -4.39
C ARG A 93 -2.96 8.45 -4.41
N LEU A 94 -2.55 7.86 -5.53
CA LEU A 94 -2.41 6.41 -5.66
C LEU A 94 -1.38 5.84 -4.67
N THR A 95 -0.26 6.54 -4.45
CA THR A 95 0.71 6.16 -3.40
C THR A 95 0.03 6.08 -2.03
N ARG A 96 -0.79 7.08 -1.67
CA ARG A 96 -1.53 7.07 -0.40
C ARG A 96 -2.50 5.89 -0.30
N ASP A 97 -3.19 5.57 -1.39
CA ASP A 97 -4.12 4.44 -1.44
C ASP A 97 -3.38 3.10 -1.26
N VAL A 98 -2.18 2.96 -1.84
CA VAL A 98 -1.32 1.78 -1.62
C VAL A 98 -0.92 1.69 -0.15
N LEU A 99 -0.48 2.79 0.45
CA LEU A 99 -0.05 2.83 1.85
C LEU A 99 -1.21 2.58 2.83
N ASP A 100 -2.42 3.04 2.53
CA ASP A 100 -3.60 2.73 3.36
C ASP A 100 -3.97 1.25 3.29
N ARG A 101 -3.87 0.62 2.10
CA ARG A 101 -4.00 -0.84 1.97
C ARG A 101 -2.93 -1.60 2.75
N ALA A 102 -1.70 -1.12 2.77
CA ALA A 102 -0.62 -1.68 3.57
C ALA A 102 -0.96 -1.65 5.08
N LEU A 103 -1.51 -0.54 5.59
CA LEU A 103 -1.99 -0.46 6.97
C LEU A 103 -3.11 -1.47 7.27
N ASN A 104 -4.02 -1.72 6.31
CA ASN A 104 -5.05 -2.76 6.47
C ASN A 104 -4.41 -4.16 6.55
N SER A 105 -3.40 -4.44 5.74
CA SER A 105 -2.67 -5.72 5.79
C SER A 105 -1.95 -5.90 7.13
N VAL A 106 -1.28 -4.88 7.64
CA VAL A 106 -0.65 -4.92 8.96
C VAL A 106 -1.69 -5.10 10.08
N ALA A 107 -2.82 -4.39 10.01
CA ALA A 107 -3.90 -4.53 10.99
C ALA A 107 -4.49 -5.94 11.00
N SER A 108 -4.56 -6.62 9.85
CA SER A 108 -5.08 -7.98 9.76
C SER A 108 -4.24 -8.99 10.56
N ILE A 109 -2.92 -8.76 10.68
CA ILE A 109 -2.03 -9.61 11.52
C ILE A 109 -2.48 -9.54 12.99
N TYR A 110 -2.61 -8.34 13.54
CA TYR A 110 -2.95 -8.16 14.96
C TYR A 110 -4.41 -8.49 15.26
N ARG A 111 -5.30 -8.36 14.26
CA ARG A 111 -6.66 -8.91 14.33
C ARG A 111 -6.61 -10.43 14.49
N ASP A 112 -5.81 -11.11 13.68
CA ASP A 112 -5.68 -12.57 13.75
C ASP A 112 -4.99 -13.02 15.05
N VAL A 113 -4.00 -12.26 15.55
CA VAL A 113 -3.43 -12.45 16.89
C VAL A 113 -4.54 -12.39 17.96
N ALA A 114 -5.40 -11.37 17.93
CA ALA A 114 -6.49 -11.23 18.89
C ALA A 114 -7.52 -12.39 18.78
N VAL A 115 -7.79 -12.87 17.58
CA VAL A 115 -8.68 -14.02 17.34
C VAL A 115 -8.12 -15.27 18.00
N LEU A 116 -6.82 -15.57 17.80
CA LEU A 116 -6.17 -16.73 18.43
C LEU A 116 -6.12 -16.61 19.95
N GLN A 117 -5.78 -15.43 20.48
CA GLN A 117 -5.74 -15.18 21.93
C GLN A 117 -7.08 -15.36 22.62
N ASN A 118 -8.19 -15.22 21.90
CA ASN A 118 -9.55 -15.39 22.44
C ASN A 118 -10.19 -16.71 22.04
N ASN A 119 -9.44 -17.66 21.42
CA ASN A 119 -9.94 -18.93 20.91
C ASN A 119 -11.19 -18.77 20.01
N ALA A 120 -11.21 -17.71 19.19
CA ALA A 120 -12.35 -17.37 18.35
C ALA A 120 -12.13 -17.77 16.86
N GLU A 121 -11.10 -18.57 16.56
CA GLU A 121 -10.77 -18.99 15.19
C GLU A 121 -11.95 -19.69 14.51
N ASP A 122 -12.63 -20.62 15.21
CA ASP A 122 -13.77 -21.34 14.65
C ASP A 122 -14.99 -20.44 14.38
N ALA A 123 -15.12 -19.32 15.11
CA ALA A 123 -16.27 -18.42 14.98
C ALA A 123 -16.09 -17.40 13.86
N VAL A 124 -14.87 -16.87 13.66
CA VAL A 124 -14.65 -15.72 12.76
C VAL A 124 -13.56 -15.96 11.70
N GLY A 125 -12.84 -17.06 11.78
CA GLY A 125 -11.73 -17.40 10.89
C GLY A 125 -10.52 -16.47 10.98
N LEU A 126 -9.43 -16.85 10.33
CA LEU A 126 -8.24 -16.02 10.16
C LEU A 126 -8.22 -15.44 8.74
N ILE A 127 -7.63 -14.23 8.59
CA ILE A 127 -7.42 -13.58 7.31
C ILE A 127 -6.11 -14.07 6.67
N ASN A 128 -5.07 -14.31 7.48
CA ASN A 128 -3.73 -14.64 7.02
C ASN A 128 -3.43 -16.13 7.27
N LEU A 129 -4.17 -17.03 6.60
CA LEU A 129 -4.05 -18.47 6.77
C LEU A 129 -2.66 -19.01 6.44
N GLU A 130 -2.01 -18.43 5.43
CA GLU A 130 -0.66 -18.80 4.97
C GLU A 130 0.40 -18.54 6.07
N ASN A 131 0.15 -17.56 6.93
CA ASN A 131 1.05 -17.14 8.00
C ASN A 131 0.58 -17.59 9.41
N ARG A 132 -0.37 -18.53 9.47
CA ARG A 132 -1.01 -18.97 10.73
C ARG A 132 0.00 -19.36 11.81
N SER A 133 1.06 -20.10 11.47
CA SER A 133 2.08 -20.53 12.44
C SER A 133 2.80 -19.34 13.07
N SER A 134 3.29 -18.41 12.26
CA SER A 134 4.00 -17.22 12.74
C SER A 134 3.08 -16.29 13.55
N ILE A 135 1.82 -16.18 13.17
CA ILE A 135 0.82 -15.41 13.92
C ILE A 135 0.48 -16.10 15.25
N ALA A 136 0.44 -17.42 15.29
CA ALA A 136 0.26 -18.17 16.54
C ALA A 136 1.44 -17.98 17.50
N GLU A 137 2.69 -18.01 17.00
CA GLU A 137 3.87 -17.68 17.79
C GLU A 137 3.80 -16.24 18.33
N LEU A 138 3.43 -15.27 17.48
CA LEU A 138 3.25 -13.89 17.90
C LEU A 138 2.15 -13.73 18.96
N SER A 139 1.05 -14.51 18.86
CA SER A 139 -0.05 -14.49 19.81
C SER A 139 0.34 -14.98 21.22
N VAL A 140 1.35 -15.83 21.30
CA VAL A 140 1.92 -16.30 22.58
C VAL A 140 2.91 -15.28 23.16
N ARG A 141 3.67 -14.59 22.29
CA ARG A 141 4.66 -13.58 22.72
C ARG A 141 4.04 -12.27 23.19
N LEU A 142 2.89 -11.89 22.64
CA LEU A 142 2.17 -10.66 22.99
C LEU A 142 1.08 -10.95 24.02
N ASP A 143 0.97 -10.09 25.04
CA ASP A 143 -0.24 -10.07 25.85
C ASP A 143 -1.43 -9.45 25.10
N ARG A 144 -2.66 -9.70 25.60
CA ARG A 144 -3.89 -9.16 24.96
C ARG A 144 -3.91 -7.65 24.86
N ALA A 145 -3.40 -6.96 25.87
CA ALA A 145 -3.34 -5.51 25.88
C ALA A 145 -2.32 -4.98 24.85
N ALA A 146 -1.20 -5.69 24.67
CA ALA A 146 -0.23 -5.36 23.61
C ALA A 146 -0.84 -5.50 22.22
N ALA A 147 -1.60 -6.56 21.94
CA ALA A 147 -2.27 -6.73 20.65
C ALA A 147 -3.23 -5.56 20.35
N VAL A 148 -4.00 -5.10 21.33
CA VAL A 148 -4.88 -3.92 21.19
C VAL A 148 -4.06 -2.66 20.95
N ARG A 149 -2.98 -2.43 21.73
CA ARG A 149 -2.10 -1.26 21.53
C ARG A 149 -1.51 -1.22 20.11
N ARG A 150 -1.12 -2.37 19.52
CA ARG A 150 -0.64 -2.40 18.13
C ARG A 150 -1.70 -1.95 17.13
N LEU A 151 -2.96 -2.31 17.33
CA LEU A 151 -4.06 -1.82 16.50
C LEU A 151 -4.27 -0.31 16.66
N GLU A 152 -4.11 0.24 17.86
CA GLU A 152 -4.14 1.68 18.12
C GLU A 152 -2.97 2.42 17.49
N ASP A 153 -1.76 1.85 17.49
CA ASP A 153 -0.59 2.39 16.81
C ASP A 153 -0.81 2.48 15.28
N ILE A 154 -1.41 1.43 14.69
CA ILE A 154 -1.78 1.41 13.27
C ILE A 154 -2.84 2.49 12.96
N ALA A 155 -3.87 2.60 13.80
CA ALA A 155 -4.88 3.66 13.65
C ALA A 155 -4.27 5.06 13.78
N THR A 156 -3.26 5.23 14.65
CA THR A 156 -2.52 6.49 14.81
C THR A 156 -1.68 6.79 13.58
N ALA A 157 -0.98 5.80 13.01
CA ALA A 157 -0.25 5.94 11.76
C ALA A 157 -1.18 6.39 10.63
N ARG A 158 -2.37 5.78 10.51
CA ARG A 158 -3.39 6.17 9.53
C ARG A 158 -3.83 7.63 9.70
N ARG A 159 -4.10 8.07 10.92
CA ARG A 159 -4.45 9.48 11.19
C ARG A 159 -3.33 10.44 10.77
N ARG A 160 -2.06 10.08 11.04
CA ARG A 160 -0.90 10.89 10.64
C ARG A 160 -0.74 10.99 9.13
N LEU A 161 -0.92 9.88 8.40
CA LEU A 161 -0.89 9.88 6.92
C LEU A 161 -2.00 10.78 6.35
N ASN A 162 -3.22 10.68 6.87
CA ASN A 162 -4.36 11.51 6.43
C ASN A 162 -4.15 12.99 6.78
N GLY A 163 -3.41 13.29 7.86
CA GLY A 163 -2.97 14.62 8.24
C GLY A 163 -1.72 15.14 7.52
N ASN A 164 -1.36 14.56 6.36
CA ASN A 164 -0.17 14.91 5.58
C ASN A 164 1.17 14.69 6.30
N GLY A 165 1.23 13.77 7.25
CA GLY A 165 2.49 13.30 7.83
C GLY A 165 3.42 12.73 6.76
N ASN A 166 4.73 12.87 6.97
CA ASN A 166 5.73 12.26 6.08
C ASN A 166 5.58 10.72 6.12
N PRO A 167 5.25 10.06 4.99
CA PRO A 167 4.98 8.62 4.97
C PRO A 167 6.13 7.79 5.52
N THR A 168 7.39 8.11 5.17
CA THR A 168 8.56 7.37 5.63
C THR A 168 8.65 7.39 7.15
N LEU A 169 8.58 8.57 7.76
CA LEU A 169 8.64 8.71 9.22
C LEU A 169 7.44 8.04 9.92
N VAL A 170 6.26 8.09 9.31
CA VAL A 170 5.06 7.44 9.87
C VAL A 170 5.23 5.93 9.92
N PHE A 171 5.72 5.31 8.83
CA PHE A 171 5.91 3.85 8.78
C PHE A 171 7.12 3.39 9.58
N GLU A 172 8.22 4.14 9.59
CA GLU A 172 9.37 3.84 10.46
C GLU A 172 8.95 3.83 11.95
N ALA A 173 8.23 4.87 12.39
CA ALA A 173 7.73 4.94 13.75
C ALA A 173 6.74 3.82 14.07
N LEU A 174 5.84 3.49 13.12
CA LEU A 174 4.91 2.38 13.28
C LEU A 174 5.66 1.06 13.41
N PHE A 175 6.53 0.73 12.45
CA PHE A 175 7.22 -0.58 12.46
C PHE A 175 8.17 -0.72 13.66
N CYS A 176 8.81 0.35 14.12
CA CYS A 176 9.54 0.35 15.39
C CYS A 176 8.61 0.05 16.58
N ALA A 177 7.39 0.61 16.60
CA ALA A 177 6.42 0.32 17.64
C ALA A 177 5.87 -1.11 17.58
N LEU A 178 5.93 -1.79 16.43
CA LEU A 178 5.45 -3.17 16.24
C LEU A 178 6.47 -4.24 16.65
N ILE A 179 7.72 -3.88 16.91
CA ILE A 179 8.74 -4.83 17.42
C ILE A 179 8.23 -5.45 18.72
N PRO A 180 8.23 -6.79 18.85
CA PRO A 180 7.68 -7.51 20.01
C PRO A 180 8.47 -7.30 21.29
#